data_8d743e31a3005b67f568b08645308a05
#
_entry.id   8d743e31a3005b67f568b08645308a05
#
_cell.length_a   1.000
_cell.length_b   1.000
_cell.length_c   1.000
_cell.angle_alpha   90.00
_cell.angle_beta   90.00
_cell.angle_gamma   90.00
#
_symmetry.space_group_name_H-M   'P 1'
#
loop_
_entity.id
_entity.type
_entity.pdbx_description
1 polymer ?
#
loop_
_entity_poly.entity_id
_entity_poly.type
_entity_poly.pdbx_seq_one_letter_code
_entity_poly.pdbx_strand_id
1 'polypeptide(L)'
;MIIIADSGSTKSDWICIDSKNGLPIFNRQRTKGLNPSVISKKQAFGIINKNPLLNQNKHFVKHVFFYGAGCGTAKASNMIKSVLSDFFNNAKVNVEEDTHAAIYSTIGLNKHPAVVCILGTGSNCSYYDGHRIHQRVVSLGYSIMDDGSGNYFGRQLLRDYYFNIMPNELKLLF
;
A
#
# COMPACT_ATOMS: atom_id res chain seq x y z
N MET A 1 -8.43 -4.43 -20.35
CA MET A 1 -7.38 -4.70 -19.35
C MET A 1 -7.68 -3.93 -18.07
N ILE A 2 -7.36 -4.51 -16.94
CA ILE A 2 -7.43 -3.88 -15.61
C ILE A 2 -6.03 -3.90 -15.02
N ILE A 3 -5.59 -2.76 -14.48
CA ILE A 3 -4.34 -2.66 -13.72
C ILE A 3 -4.67 -2.53 -12.24
N ILE A 4 -3.94 -3.29 -11.43
CA ILE A 4 -3.95 -3.22 -9.97
C ILE A 4 -2.53 -2.90 -9.53
N ALA A 5 -2.37 -1.90 -8.68
CA ALA A 5 -1.07 -1.47 -8.17
C ALA A 5 -1.08 -1.38 -6.65
N ASP A 6 -0.04 -1.94 -6.03
CA ASP A 6 0.29 -1.76 -4.62
C ASP A 6 1.59 -0.95 -4.52
N SER A 7 1.54 0.21 -3.88
CA SER A 7 2.61 1.20 -3.89
C SER A 7 3.00 1.67 -2.50
N GLY A 8 4.15 1.23 -2.05
CA GLY A 8 4.82 1.84 -0.90
C GLY A 8 5.65 3.08 -1.28
N SER A 9 6.43 3.58 -0.31
CA SER A 9 7.35 4.71 -0.54
C SER A 9 8.56 4.34 -1.40
N THR A 10 9.00 3.07 -1.36
CA THR A 10 10.23 2.62 -2.03
C THR A 10 9.95 1.97 -3.38
N LYS A 11 8.89 1.17 -3.46
CA LYS A 11 8.52 0.37 -4.64
C LYS A 11 7.02 0.39 -4.87
N SER A 12 6.64 0.21 -6.14
CA SER A 12 5.27 -0.10 -6.55
C SER A 12 5.28 -1.38 -7.38
N ASP A 13 4.39 -2.29 -7.06
CA ASP A 13 4.15 -3.52 -7.79
C ASP A 13 2.86 -3.38 -8.60
N TRP A 14 2.91 -3.76 -9.88
CA TRP A 14 1.84 -3.61 -10.85
C TRP A 14 1.47 -4.97 -11.43
N ILE A 15 0.19 -5.27 -11.46
CA ILE A 15 -0.39 -6.47 -12.08
C ILE A 15 -1.39 -6.01 -13.14
N CYS A 16 -1.35 -6.63 -14.32
CA CYS A 16 -2.34 -6.42 -15.37
C CYS A 16 -3.10 -7.70 -15.60
N ILE A 17 -4.42 -7.62 -15.54
CA ILE A 17 -5.32 -8.75 -15.78
C ILE A 17 -6.28 -8.47 -16.94
N ASP A 18 -6.70 -9.54 -17.60
CA ASP A 18 -7.79 -9.48 -18.55
C ASP A 18 -9.13 -9.29 -17.81
N SER A 19 -9.91 -8.31 -18.25
CA SER A 19 -11.20 -7.99 -17.63
C SER A 19 -12.28 -9.05 -17.83
N LYS A 20 -12.11 -10.00 -18.75
CA LYS A 20 -13.11 -11.03 -19.04
C LYS A 20 -12.91 -12.29 -18.23
N ASN A 21 -11.66 -12.73 -18.06
CA ASN A 21 -11.34 -14.00 -17.41
C ASN A 21 -10.48 -13.87 -16.14
N GLY A 22 -10.00 -12.66 -15.83
CA GLY A 22 -9.16 -12.39 -14.64
C GLY A 22 -7.72 -12.93 -14.75
N LEU A 23 -7.31 -13.47 -15.89
CA LEU A 23 -5.97 -14.02 -16.04
C LEU A 23 -4.93 -12.91 -16.23
N PRO A 24 -3.70 -13.09 -15.71
CA PRO A 24 -2.61 -12.14 -15.93
C PRO A 24 -2.29 -11.99 -17.41
N ILE A 25 -2.16 -10.73 -17.88
CA ILE A 25 -1.77 -10.41 -19.26
C ILE A 25 -0.24 -10.34 -19.37
N PHE A 26 0.41 -9.84 -18.32
CA PHE A 26 1.87 -9.85 -18.21
C PHE A 26 2.31 -10.08 -16.77
N ASN A 27 3.56 -10.53 -16.61
CA ASN A 27 4.15 -10.75 -15.31
C ASN A 27 4.17 -9.46 -14.48
N ARG A 28 4.11 -9.61 -13.14
CA ARG A 28 4.20 -8.50 -12.19
C ARG A 28 5.35 -7.56 -12.55
N GLN A 29 5.02 -6.29 -12.74
CA GLN A 29 5.97 -5.22 -12.99
C GLN A 29 6.32 -4.51 -11.70
N ARG A 30 7.54 -4.01 -11.62
CA ARG A 30 7.99 -3.20 -10.48
C ARG A 30 8.52 -1.86 -10.95
N THR A 31 8.14 -0.80 -10.23
CA THR A 31 8.69 0.55 -10.38
C THR A 31 9.17 1.08 -9.03
N LYS A 32 9.76 2.27 -9.02
CA LYS A 32 9.93 3.04 -7.77
C LYS A 32 8.56 3.36 -7.17
N GLY A 33 8.50 3.56 -5.85
CA GLY A 33 7.30 3.90 -5.13
C GLY A 33 6.70 5.24 -5.56
N LEU A 34 5.38 5.35 -5.48
CA LEU A 34 4.62 6.53 -5.88
C LEU A 34 3.93 7.16 -4.67
N ASN A 35 4.69 7.41 -3.60
CA ASN A 35 4.14 8.07 -2.42
C ASN A 35 4.08 9.59 -2.64
N PRO A 36 2.87 10.20 -2.66
CA PRO A 36 2.69 11.63 -2.92
C PRO A 36 3.30 12.56 -1.86
N SER A 37 3.65 12.03 -0.68
CA SER A 37 4.33 12.80 0.36
C SER A 37 5.81 13.06 0.07
N VAL A 38 6.42 12.28 -0.85
CA VAL A 38 7.87 12.34 -1.12
C VAL A 38 8.21 12.58 -2.59
N ILE A 39 7.25 12.51 -3.51
CA ILE A 39 7.47 12.75 -4.95
C ILE A 39 6.49 13.76 -5.54
N SER A 40 6.95 14.48 -6.57
CA SER A 40 6.11 15.38 -7.36
C SER A 40 5.35 14.62 -8.47
N LYS A 41 4.31 15.27 -9.04
CA LYS A 41 3.58 14.77 -10.22
C LYS A 41 4.51 14.40 -11.38
N LYS A 42 5.48 15.27 -11.70
CA LYS A 42 6.45 15.05 -12.78
C LYS A 42 7.31 13.82 -12.53
N GLN A 43 7.77 13.62 -11.30
CA GLN A 43 8.54 12.43 -10.93
C GLN A 43 7.69 11.17 -11.02
N ALA A 44 6.46 11.18 -10.49
CA ALA A 44 5.54 10.05 -10.56
C ALA A 44 5.26 9.64 -12.01
N PHE A 45 4.93 10.59 -12.88
CA PHE A 45 4.72 10.33 -14.30
C PHE A 45 5.96 9.75 -14.96
N GLY A 46 7.15 10.31 -14.69
CA GLY A 46 8.42 9.81 -15.23
C GLY A 46 8.76 8.38 -14.79
N ILE A 47 8.42 8.02 -13.55
CA ILE A 47 8.61 6.66 -13.03
C ILE A 47 7.77 5.65 -13.81
N ILE A 48 6.47 5.94 -13.99
CA ILE A 48 5.55 5.04 -14.70
C ILE A 48 5.92 4.95 -16.19
N ASN A 49 6.23 6.07 -16.81
CA ASN A 49 6.55 6.15 -18.24
C ASN A 49 7.83 5.39 -18.62
N LYS A 50 8.76 5.20 -17.67
CA LYS A 50 9.97 4.40 -17.88
C LYS A 50 9.73 2.89 -17.90
N ASN A 51 8.56 2.42 -17.42
CA ASN A 51 8.26 0.99 -17.49
C ASN A 51 7.73 0.63 -18.88
N PRO A 52 8.45 -0.24 -19.64
CA PRO A 52 8.09 -0.53 -21.03
C PRO A 52 6.71 -1.16 -21.17
N LEU A 53 6.36 -2.13 -20.32
CA LEU A 53 5.09 -2.85 -20.41
C LEU A 53 3.90 -1.97 -20.04
N LEU A 54 4.02 -1.12 -19.03
CA LEU A 54 2.97 -0.16 -18.69
C LEU A 54 2.76 0.83 -19.86
N ASN A 55 3.86 1.33 -20.43
CA ASN A 55 3.80 2.31 -21.52
C ASN A 55 3.20 1.72 -22.81
N GLN A 56 3.64 0.52 -23.21
CA GLN A 56 3.12 -0.16 -24.41
C GLN A 56 1.61 -0.48 -24.31
N ASN A 57 1.12 -0.76 -23.11
CA ASN A 57 -0.25 -1.21 -22.87
C ASN A 57 -1.20 -0.10 -22.39
N LYS A 58 -0.73 1.12 -22.13
CA LYS A 58 -1.52 2.20 -21.49
C LYS A 58 -2.84 2.53 -22.17
N HIS A 59 -2.92 2.42 -23.49
CA HIS A 59 -4.14 2.73 -24.27
C HIS A 59 -5.21 1.63 -24.22
N PHE A 60 -4.82 0.40 -23.82
CA PHE A 60 -5.74 -0.74 -23.70
C PHE A 60 -6.33 -0.89 -22.29
N VAL A 61 -5.79 -0.17 -21.32
CA VAL A 61 -6.26 -0.19 -19.93
C VAL A 61 -7.59 0.53 -19.83
N LYS A 62 -8.59 -0.10 -19.18
CA LYS A 62 -9.93 0.46 -18.96
C LYS A 62 -10.16 0.81 -17.48
N HIS A 63 -9.47 0.14 -16.57
CA HIS A 63 -9.56 0.43 -15.15
C HIS A 63 -8.19 0.35 -14.51
N VAL A 64 -7.92 1.26 -13.59
CA VAL A 64 -6.75 1.25 -12.70
C VAL A 64 -7.23 1.32 -11.27
N PHE A 65 -6.83 0.35 -10.46
CA PHE A 65 -7.00 0.33 -9.01
C PHE A 65 -5.62 0.50 -8.39
N PHE A 66 -5.39 1.65 -7.80
CA PHE A 66 -4.12 2.00 -7.19
C PHE A 66 -4.29 2.14 -5.68
N TYR A 67 -3.53 1.37 -4.94
CA TYR A 67 -3.45 1.39 -3.49
C TYR A 67 -2.07 1.91 -3.09
N GLY A 68 -2.01 3.08 -2.45
CA GLY A 68 -0.74 3.76 -2.24
C GLY A 68 -0.52 4.32 -0.84
N ALA A 69 0.69 4.08 -0.30
CA ALA A 69 1.14 4.76 0.89
C ALA A 69 1.09 6.27 0.69
N GLY A 70 0.60 6.98 1.70
CA GLY A 70 0.45 8.43 1.67
C GLY A 70 -0.77 8.94 0.90
N CYS A 71 -1.65 8.06 0.38
CA CYS A 71 -2.87 8.43 -0.35
C CYS A 71 -4.10 8.63 0.57
N GLY A 72 -3.96 8.64 1.88
CA GLY A 72 -5.06 8.76 2.84
C GLY A 72 -5.75 10.12 2.88
N THR A 73 -5.22 11.16 2.24
CA THR A 73 -5.88 12.47 2.12
C THR A 73 -6.39 12.73 0.72
N ALA A 74 -7.50 13.48 0.59
CA ALA A 74 -8.07 13.83 -0.70
C ALA A 74 -7.06 14.56 -1.62
N LYS A 75 -6.21 15.44 -1.05
CA LYS A 75 -5.16 16.15 -1.80
C LYS A 75 -4.14 15.17 -2.38
N ALA A 76 -3.68 14.24 -1.58
CA ALA A 76 -2.66 13.26 -1.95
C ALA A 76 -3.19 12.24 -2.97
N SER A 77 -4.38 11.66 -2.71
CA SER A 77 -5.01 10.72 -3.64
C SER A 77 -5.34 11.38 -4.99
N ASN A 78 -5.83 12.62 -5.00
CA ASN A 78 -6.09 13.36 -6.24
C ASN A 78 -4.83 13.66 -7.03
N MET A 79 -3.69 13.89 -6.38
CA MET A 79 -2.42 14.06 -7.08
C MET A 79 -2.03 12.81 -7.87
N ILE A 80 -2.05 11.65 -7.23
CA ILE A 80 -1.76 10.37 -7.90
C ILE A 80 -2.81 10.04 -8.95
N LYS A 81 -4.10 10.25 -8.65
CA LYS A 81 -5.18 10.06 -9.60
C LYS A 81 -4.99 10.86 -10.88
N SER A 82 -4.60 12.14 -10.76
CA SER A 82 -4.29 12.99 -11.92
C SER A 82 -3.18 12.37 -12.77
N VAL A 83 -2.05 11.98 -12.14
CA VAL A 83 -0.92 11.36 -12.85
C VAL A 83 -1.32 10.09 -13.59
N LEU A 84 -2.07 9.20 -12.91
CA LEU A 84 -2.51 7.94 -13.50
C LEU A 84 -3.53 8.16 -14.62
N SER A 85 -4.44 9.14 -14.49
CA SER A 85 -5.41 9.49 -15.53
C SER A 85 -4.73 10.10 -16.76
N ASP A 86 -3.69 10.91 -16.57
CA ASP A 86 -2.91 11.47 -17.67
C ASP A 86 -2.12 10.40 -18.42
N PHE A 87 -1.63 9.39 -17.69
CA PHE A 87 -0.86 8.29 -18.29
C PHE A 87 -1.75 7.22 -18.93
N PHE A 88 -2.82 6.78 -18.24
CA PHE A 88 -3.81 5.81 -18.71
C PHE A 88 -5.08 6.52 -19.19
N ASN A 89 -4.96 7.32 -20.25
CA ASN A 89 -5.98 8.28 -20.69
C ASN A 89 -7.34 7.67 -21.06
N ASN A 90 -7.43 6.35 -21.28
CA ASN A 90 -8.66 5.62 -21.58
C ASN A 90 -9.24 4.88 -20.36
N ALA A 91 -8.64 5.06 -19.17
CA ALA A 91 -8.98 4.29 -17.99
C ALA A 91 -9.77 5.10 -16.95
N LYS A 92 -10.70 4.42 -16.29
CA LYS A 92 -11.26 4.90 -15.01
C LYS A 92 -10.25 4.59 -13.91
N VAL A 93 -9.79 5.61 -13.18
CA VAL A 93 -8.77 5.50 -12.13
C VAL A 93 -9.38 5.64 -10.75
N ASN A 94 -9.15 4.64 -9.91
CA ASN A 94 -9.45 4.64 -8.49
C ASN A 94 -8.13 4.66 -7.72
N VAL A 95 -8.02 5.57 -6.73
CA VAL A 95 -6.86 5.67 -5.84
C VAL A 95 -7.33 5.61 -4.41
N GLU A 96 -6.76 4.69 -3.66
CA GLU A 96 -7.05 4.47 -2.24
C GLU A 96 -5.74 4.32 -1.46
N GLU A 97 -5.83 4.32 -0.14
CA GLU A 97 -4.70 4.07 0.73
C GLU A 97 -4.26 2.59 0.66
N ASP A 98 -2.97 2.31 0.82
CA ASP A 98 -2.38 0.97 0.74
C ASP A 98 -2.99 -0.01 1.75
N THR A 99 -3.39 0.46 2.93
CA THR A 99 -4.09 -0.34 3.94
C THR A 99 -5.39 -0.96 3.42
N HIS A 100 -6.09 -0.29 2.49
CA HIS A 100 -7.31 -0.79 1.87
C HIS A 100 -7.05 -2.05 1.03
N ALA A 101 -5.90 -2.14 0.35
CA ALA A 101 -5.54 -3.36 -0.39
C ALA A 101 -5.41 -4.57 0.54
N ALA A 102 -4.77 -4.40 1.71
CA ALA A 102 -4.63 -5.45 2.70
C ALA A 102 -6.01 -5.89 3.24
N ILE A 103 -6.90 -4.92 3.51
CA ILE A 103 -8.25 -5.22 3.99
C ILE A 103 -9.03 -5.98 2.93
N TYR A 104 -9.10 -5.48 1.69
CA TYR A 104 -9.82 -6.15 0.61
C TYR A 104 -9.27 -7.53 0.27
N SER A 105 -7.97 -7.74 0.35
CA SER A 105 -7.36 -9.06 0.15
C SER A 105 -7.73 -10.05 1.25
N THR A 106 -7.94 -9.57 2.47
CA THR A 106 -8.30 -10.40 3.64
C THR A 106 -9.77 -10.76 3.64
N ILE A 107 -10.66 -9.78 3.39
CA ILE A 107 -12.11 -10.02 3.39
C ILE A 107 -12.60 -10.69 2.10
N GLY A 108 -11.87 -10.54 0.99
CA GLY A 108 -12.23 -11.08 -0.32
C GLY A 108 -13.60 -10.56 -0.80
N LEU A 109 -14.46 -11.46 -1.27
CA LEU A 109 -15.83 -11.16 -1.66
C LEU A 109 -16.83 -11.20 -0.49
N ASN A 110 -16.34 -11.44 0.72
CA ASN A 110 -17.17 -11.54 1.91
C ASN A 110 -17.62 -10.12 2.34
N LYS A 111 -18.92 -9.98 2.57
CA LYS A 111 -19.52 -8.73 3.05
C LYS A 111 -19.80 -8.73 4.55
N HIS A 112 -19.32 -9.73 5.29
CA HIS A 112 -19.48 -9.76 6.74
C HIS A 112 -18.56 -8.74 7.40
N PRO A 113 -19.01 -8.12 8.50
CA PRO A 113 -18.17 -7.25 9.30
C PRO A 113 -16.90 -7.98 9.78
N ALA A 114 -15.77 -7.28 9.72
CA ALA A 114 -14.48 -7.83 10.10
C ALA A 114 -13.56 -6.76 10.70
N VAL A 115 -12.67 -7.18 11.60
CA VAL A 115 -11.52 -6.38 12.05
C VAL A 115 -10.30 -6.92 11.34
N VAL A 116 -9.59 -6.05 10.64
CA VAL A 116 -8.35 -6.40 9.94
C VAL A 116 -7.19 -5.68 10.60
N CYS A 117 -6.23 -6.45 11.10
CA CYS A 117 -5.02 -5.93 11.72
C CYS A 117 -3.82 -6.18 10.81
N ILE A 118 -3.08 -5.14 10.51
CA ILE A 118 -1.81 -5.18 9.79
C ILE A 118 -0.71 -5.08 10.84
N LEU A 119 0.13 -6.10 10.94
CA LEU A 119 1.27 -6.16 11.85
C LEU A 119 2.53 -6.36 11.02
N GLY A 120 3.28 -5.26 10.83
CA GLY A 120 4.51 -5.22 10.06
C GLY A 120 5.56 -4.38 10.77
N THR A 121 6.27 -3.52 10.04
CA THR A 121 7.17 -2.50 10.61
C THR A 121 6.42 -1.56 11.56
N GLY A 122 5.22 -1.13 11.18
CA GLY A 122 4.23 -0.48 12.01
C GLY A 122 3.02 -1.39 12.25
N SER A 123 1.98 -0.90 12.93
CA SER A 123 0.72 -1.61 13.09
C SER A 123 -0.48 -0.72 12.76
N ASN A 124 -1.54 -1.36 12.24
CA ASN A 124 -2.80 -0.69 11.96
C ASN A 124 -3.95 -1.66 12.16
N CYS A 125 -5.05 -1.20 12.75
CA CYS A 125 -6.29 -1.94 12.86
C CYS A 125 -7.42 -1.13 12.25
N SER A 126 -8.18 -1.77 11.36
CA SER A 126 -9.33 -1.18 10.70
C SER A 126 -10.54 -2.08 10.85
N TYR A 127 -11.71 -1.47 10.95
CA TYR A 127 -12.98 -2.18 10.98
C TYR A 127 -13.70 -2.02 9.63
N TYR A 128 -14.10 -3.14 9.06
CA TYR A 128 -14.95 -3.20 7.88
C TYR A 128 -16.37 -3.61 8.32
N ASP A 129 -17.37 -2.80 8.00
CA ASP A 129 -18.77 -3.02 8.42
C ASP A 129 -19.59 -3.87 7.43
N GLY A 130 -18.95 -4.42 6.40
CA GLY A 130 -19.60 -5.09 5.28
C GLY A 130 -19.77 -4.20 4.05
N HIS A 131 -19.58 -2.89 4.18
CA HIS A 131 -19.74 -1.89 3.11
C HIS A 131 -18.59 -0.90 3.05
N ARG A 132 -18.11 -0.44 4.21
CA ARG A 132 -17.07 0.61 4.33
C ARG A 132 -16.00 0.23 5.33
N ILE A 133 -14.82 0.77 5.10
CA ILE A 133 -13.69 0.67 6.02
C ILE A 133 -13.74 1.87 6.96
N HIS A 134 -13.64 1.59 8.25
CA HIS A 134 -13.60 2.58 9.32
C HIS A 134 -12.27 2.49 10.05
N GLN A 135 -11.55 3.59 10.08
CA GLN A 135 -10.36 3.77 10.90
C GLN A 135 -10.64 4.88 11.90
N ARG A 136 -10.84 4.51 13.17
CA ARG A 136 -11.20 5.48 14.22
C ARG A 136 -10.04 6.38 14.63
N VAL A 137 -8.83 5.87 14.54
CA VAL A 137 -7.63 6.57 14.98
C VAL A 137 -6.69 6.75 13.82
N VAL A 138 -6.28 7.97 13.56
CA VAL A 138 -5.25 8.28 12.57
C VAL A 138 -3.92 7.71 13.06
N SER A 139 -3.17 7.04 12.18
CA SER A 139 -1.84 6.53 12.53
C SER A 139 -0.90 7.69 12.88
N LEU A 140 -0.38 7.68 14.11
CA LEU A 140 0.59 8.66 14.61
C LEU A 140 2.03 8.14 14.51
N GLY A 141 2.22 6.95 13.94
CA GLY A 141 3.52 6.33 13.75
C GLY A 141 4.13 5.74 15.02
N TYR A 142 5.27 5.11 14.86
CA TYR A 142 5.93 4.29 15.88
C TYR A 142 6.35 5.02 17.16
N SER A 143 6.44 6.34 17.15
CA SER A 143 6.83 7.11 18.32
C SER A 143 5.73 7.16 19.38
N ILE A 144 4.47 7.14 18.98
CA ILE A 144 3.29 7.29 19.85
C ILE A 144 2.40 6.03 19.79
N MET A 145 2.37 5.36 18.65
CA MET A 145 1.51 4.21 18.37
C MET A 145 2.33 3.06 17.78
N ASP A 146 1.69 2.19 17.04
CA ASP A 146 2.25 0.99 16.42
C ASP A 146 2.57 -0.12 17.43
N ASP A 147 1.79 -0.21 18.51
CA ASP A 147 1.90 -1.30 19.48
C ASP A 147 1.76 -2.68 18.79
N GLY A 148 2.59 -3.63 19.20
CA GLY A 148 2.65 -4.96 18.61
C GLY A 148 3.35 -5.04 17.25
N SER A 149 3.89 -3.93 16.75
CA SER A 149 4.68 -3.90 15.50
C SER A 149 6.12 -4.36 15.69
N GLY A 150 6.82 -4.59 14.57
CA GLY A 150 8.27 -4.86 14.59
C GLY A 150 9.08 -3.75 15.24
N ASN A 151 8.70 -2.48 15.01
CA ASN A 151 9.32 -1.34 15.69
C ASN A 151 9.09 -1.35 17.20
N TYR A 152 7.87 -1.71 17.62
CA TYR A 152 7.54 -1.83 19.04
C TYR A 152 8.42 -2.88 19.71
N PHE A 153 8.44 -4.11 19.21
CA PHE A 153 9.25 -5.19 19.77
C PHE A 153 10.75 -4.90 19.68
N GLY A 154 11.24 -4.33 18.58
CA GLY A 154 12.64 -3.94 18.45
C GLY A 154 13.08 -2.94 19.52
N ARG A 155 12.26 -1.93 19.83
CA ARG A 155 12.51 -0.98 20.91
C ARG A 155 12.51 -1.65 22.29
N GLN A 156 11.57 -2.57 22.55
CA GLN A 156 11.53 -3.32 23.80
C GLN A 156 12.80 -4.18 23.99
N LEU A 157 13.21 -4.90 22.94
CA LEU A 157 14.43 -5.71 22.97
C LEU A 157 15.68 -4.86 23.28
N LEU A 158 15.83 -3.71 22.59
CA LEU A 158 16.93 -2.79 22.87
C LEU A 158 16.90 -2.27 24.30
N ARG A 159 15.73 -1.86 24.77
CA ARG A 159 15.54 -1.41 26.13
C ARG A 159 15.95 -2.49 27.14
N ASP A 160 15.43 -3.69 27.00
CA ASP A 160 15.68 -4.81 27.91
C ASP A 160 17.16 -5.19 27.92
N TYR A 161 17.83 -5.12 26.77
CA TYR A 161 19.28 -5.34 26.67
C TYR A 161 20.08 -4.29 27.45
N TYR A 162 19.84 -3.00 27.19
CA TYR A 162 20.62 -1.91 27.82
C TYR A 162 20.28 -1.69 29.29
N PHE A 163 19.06 -1.99 29.70
CA PHE A 163 18.67 -1.95 31.12
C PHE A 163 19.04 -3.23 31.91
N ASN A 164 19.69 -4.21 31.25
CA ASN A 164 20.08 -5.49 31.86
C ASN A 164 18.92 -6.31 32.46
N ILE A 165 17.71 -6.18 31.90
CA ILE A 165 16.53 -6.96 32.28
C ILE A 165 16.23 -8.11 31.28
N MET A 166 16.97 -8.18 30.18
CA MET A 166 16.88 -9.28 29.22
C MET A 166 17.42 -10.58 29.86
N PRO A 167 16.71 -11.72 29.73
CA PRO A 167 17.21 -13.02 30.15
C PRO A 167 18.59 -13.32 29.55
N ASN A 168 19.49 -13.88 30.35
CA ASN A 168 20.88 -14.14 29.94
C ASN A 168 20.98 -14.99 28.67
N GLU A 169 20.10 -15.98 28.51
CA GLU A 169 20.04 -16.86 27.32
C GLU A 169 19.78 -16.06 26.03
N LEU A 170 18.89 -15.07 26.09
CA LEU A 170 18.60 -14.20 24.96
C LEU A 170 19.68 -13.15 24.75
N LYS A 171 20.28 -12.66 25.84
CA LYS A 171 21.35 -11.64 25.77
C LYS A 171 22.59 -12.13 25.02
N LEU A 172 22.85 -13.44 25.04
CA LEU A 172 23.97 -14.04 24.29
C LEU A 172 23.71 -14.13 22.78
N LEU A 173 22.45 -14.03 22.35
CA LEU A 173 22.03 -14.08 20.94
C LEU A 173 21.85 -12.70 20.35
N PHE A 174 21.85 -11.64 21.15
CA PHE A 174 21.61 -10.25 20.75
C PHE A 174 22.92 -9.50 20.47
#